data_ea478eee018d5c55db6e3b365b732790
#
_entry.id   ea478eee018d5c55db6e3b365b732790
#
_cell.length_a   1.000
_cell.length_b   1.000
_cell.length_c   1.000
_cell.angle_alpha   90.00
_cell.angle_beta   90.00
_cell.angle_gamma   90.00
#
_symmetry.space_group_name_H-M   'P 1'
#
loop_
_entity.id
_entity.type
_entity.pdbx_description
1 polymer ?
#
loop_
_entity_poly.entity_id
_entity_poly.type
_entity_poly.pdbx_seq_one_letter_code
_entity_poly.pdbx_strand_id
1 'polypeptide(L)'
;MSRHYDVGAVRKEFPAVERITYLDAGFQTPLARPVKAAIDLFLREGLETAGPKSVWLDRVELTREKLARFLGVAADEIAFTKNTSESMNIAANALPLRAGDKVLMIHGDHPNNAYAFLNLRRKGVTVEFVPMTEIVNADSLRPHIDASTRAISMSQVTFHAGHRFDVESVGALCDEQGLYFVVDVMQAIGVVPIDAKAMRATFIGSGSHKG
;
A
#
# COMPACT_ATOMS: atom_id res chain seq x y z
N MET A 1 13.10 8.15 20.69
CA MET A 1 12.36 9.18 21.43
C MET A 1 10.91 9.15 21.00
N SER A 2 9.97 8.75 21.87
CA SER A 2 8.55 8.82 21.56
C SER A 2 8.16 10.31 21.45
N ARG A 3 7.77 10.75 20.26
CA ARG A 3 7.16 12.08 20.13
C ARG A 3 5.79 12.00 20.82
N HIS A 4 5.65 12.68 21.94
CA HIS A 4 4.33 12.91 22.54
C HIS A 4 3.56 13.85 21.62
N TYR A 5 2.56 13.30 20.92
CA TYR A 5 1.60 14.12 20.17
C TYR A 5 0.59 14.75 21.14
N ASP A 6 0.35 16.05 20.99
CA ASP A 6 -0.81 16.68 21.62
C ASP A 6 -2.09 16.23 20.91
N VAL A 7 -2.69 15.19 21.46
CA VAL A 7 -3.95 14.62 20.93
C VAL A 7 -5.05 15.67 20.84
N GLY A 8 -5.11 16.62 21.80
CA GLY A 8 -6.08 17.69 21.79
C GLY A 8 -5.90 18.64 20.61
N ALA A 9 -4.67 19.01 20.28
CA ALA A 9 -4.35 19.82 19.11
C ALA A 9 -4.66 19.07 17.80
N VAL A 10 -4.25 17.79 17.70
CA VAL A 10 -4.54 16.98 16.51
C VAL A 10 -6.04 16.82 16.27
N ARG A 11 -6.84 16.57 17.31
CA ARG A 11 -8.30 16.42 17.18
C ARG A 11 -8.97 17.66 16.60
N LYS A 12 -8.48 18.87 16.87
CA LYS A 12 -9.01 20.13 16.32
C LYS A 12 -8.87 20.22 14.81
N GLU A 13 -7.93 19.49 14.23
CA GLU A 13 -7.75 19.41 12.77
C GLU A 13 -8.84 18.57 12.08
N PHE A 14 -9.63 17.79 12.83
CA PHE A 14 -10.67 16.90 12.32
C PHE A 14 -12.07 17.28 12.84
N PRO A 15 -12.77 18.26 12.24
CA PRO A 15 -14.08 18.74 12.76
C PRO A 15 -15.15 17.66 12.91
N ALA A 16 -15.08 16.58 12.13
CA ALA A 16 -16.04 15.48 12.22
C ALA A 16 -16.05 14.84 13.61
N VAL A 17 -14.87 14.67 14.24
CA VAL A 17 -14.76 14.00 15.55
C VAL A 17 -15.22 14.85 16.73
N GLU A 18 -15.57 16.11 16.50
CA GLU A 18 -16.25 16.96 17.48
C GLU A 18 -17.74 16.61 17.61
N ARG A 19 -18.33 16.04 16.56
CA ARG A 19 -19.77 15.77 16.44
C ARG A 19 -20.12 14.29 16.51
N ILE A 20 -19.21 13.42 16.11
CA ILE A 20 -19.42 11.98 16.06
C ILE A 20 -18.26 11.24 16.70
N THR A 21 -18.55 10.09 17.30
CA THR A 21 -17.52 9.09 17.64
C THR A 21 -17.20 8.30 16.37
N TYR A 22 -16.07 8.62 15.73
CA TYR A 22 -15.68 8.00 14.47
C TYR A 22 -14.70 6.87 14.72
N LEU A 23 -15.07 5.64 14.34
CA LEU A 23 -14.29 4.42 14.56
C LEU A 23 -13.99 3.65 13.26
N ASP A 24 -14.30 4.22 12.09
CA ASP A 24 -14.15 3.56 10.80
C ASP A 24 -13.03 4.16 9.92
N ALA A 25 -11.88 4.46 10.54
CA ALA A 25 -10.70 4.91 9.80
C ALA A 25 -10.16 3.83 8.84
N GLY A 26 -10.50 2.56 9.06
CA GLY A 26 -10.21 1.45 8.14
C GLY A 26 -10.91 1.57 6.78
N PHE A 27 -12.03 2.28 6.72
CA PHE A 27 -12.70 2.64 5.47
C PHE A 27 -12.11 3.94 4.89
N GLN A 28 -12.20 5.04 5.66
CA GLN A 28 -11.70 6.35 5.25
C GLN A 28 -11.43 7.22 6.48
N THR A 29 -10.32 7.96 6.49
CA THR A 29 -10.05 8.95 7.53
C THR A 29 -10.90 10.20 7.31
N PRO A 30 -11.46 10.81 8.36
CA PRO A 30 -12.12 12.10 8.26
C PRO A 30 -11.18 13.16 7.66
N LEU A 31 -11.72 14.04 6.82
CA LEU A 31 -10.91 15.06 6.15
C LEU A 31 -10.36 16.08 7.16
N ALA A 32 -9.05 16.23 7.20
CA ALA A 32 -8.37 17.20 8.04
C ALA A 32 -8.44 18.62 7.44
N ARG A 33 -8.45 19.66 8.29
CA ARG A 33 -8.45 21.08 7.87
C ARG A 33 -7.30 21.42 6.90
N PRO A 34 -6.04 21.01 7.13
CA PRO A 34 -4.96 21.29 6.18
C PRO A 34 -5.16 20.64 4.81
N VAL A 35 -5.72 19.43 4.76
CA VAL A 35 -6.03 18.75 3.50
C VAL A 35 -7.12 19.50 2.75
N LYS A 36 -8.21 19.90 3.43
CA LYS A 36 -9.25 20.72 2.82
C LYS A 36 -8.69 22.03 2.28
N ALA A 37 -7.85 22.73 3.04
CA ALA A 37 -7.25 23.98 2.61
C ALA A 37 -6.39 23.82 1.34
N ALA A 38 -5.64 22.71 1.22
CA ALA A 38 -4.85 22.42 0.04
C ALA A 38 -5.73 22.13 -1.20
N ILE A 39 -6.85 21.43 -1.02
CA ILE A 39 -7.82 21.18 -2.09
C ILE A 39 -8.48 22.50 -2.53
N ASP A 40 -8.92 23.36 -1.58
CA ASP A 40 -9.51 24.66 -1.89
C ASP A 40 -8.52 25.56 -2.65
N LEU A 41 -7.25 25.54 -2.28
CA LEU A 41 -6.20 26.28 -2.98
C LEU A 41 -6.05 25.77 -4.42
N PHE A 42 -5.97 24.47 -4.64
CA PHE A 42 -5.88 23.85 -5.96
C PHE A 42 -7.07 24.25 -6.86
N LEU A 43 -8.29 24.17 -6.31
CA LEU A 43 -9.50 24.54 -7.05
C LEU A 43 -9.53 26.05 -7.41
N ARG A 44 -9.12 26.91 -6.48
CA ARG A 44 -9.02 28.35 -6.70
C ARG A 44 -7.98 28.69 -7.75
N GLU A 45 -6.80 28.10 -7.71
CA GLU A 45 -5.77 28.28 -8.73
C GLU A 45 -6.26 27.85 -10.11
N GLY A 46 -7.00 26.74 -10.18
CA GLY A 46 -7.63 26.31 -11.46
C GLY A 46 -8.67 27.30 -11.97
N LEU A 47 -9.50 27.85 -11.07
CA LEU A 47 -10.57 28.78 -11.41
C LEU A 47 -10.03 30.16 -11.83
N GLU A 48 -9.09 30.72 -11.05
CA GLU A 48 -8.66 32.10 -11.17
C GLU A 48 -7.48 32.30 -12.14
N THR A 49 -6.62 31.29 -12.28
CA THR A 49 -5.36 31.38 -13.05
C THR A 49 -5.21 30.28 -14.12
N ALA A 50 -6.27 29.54 -14.41
CA ALA A 50 -6.27 28.39 -15.33
C ALA A 50 -5.22 27.31 -15.01
N GLY A 51 -4.76 27.28 -13.77
CA GLY A 51 -3.80 26.30 -13.27
C GLY A 51 -2.33 26.68 -13.56
N PRO A 52 -1.57 27.07 -12.54
CA PRO A 52 -0.15 27.37 -12.66
C PRO A 52 0.66 26.06 -12.76
N LYS A 53 0.80 25.53 -13.98
CA LYS A 53 1.36 24.21 -14.26
C LYS A 53 2.71 23.94 -13.57
N SER A 54 3.63 24.91 -13.62
CA SER A 54 4.95 24.76 -12.97
C SER A 54 4.81 24.57 -11.46
N VAL A 55 3.99 25.39 -10.80
CA VAL A 55 3.76 25.30 -9.35
C VAL A 55 3.15 23.95 -8.97
N TRP A 56 2.22 23.43 -9.77
CA TRP A 56 1.60 22.13 -9.53
C TRP A 56 2.59 20.98 -9.71
N LEU A 57 3.45 21.05 -10.75
CA LEU A 57 4.49 20.05 -10.96
C LEU A 57 5.52 20.06 -9.81
N ASP A 58 5.95 21.24 -9.37
CA ASP A 58 6.87 21.37 -8.23
C ASP A 58 6.26 20.77 -6.95
N ARG A 59 4.96 20.96 -6.71
CA ARG A 59 4.24 20.33 -5.58
C ARG A 59 4.20 18.81 -5.68
N VAL A 60 4.05 18.26 -6.89
CA VAL A 60 4.10 16.80 -7.12
C VAL A 60 5.47 16.27 -6.74
N GLU A 61 6.56 16.90 -7.21
CA GLU A 61 7.92 16.45 -6.90
C GLU A 61 8.26 16.61 -5.41
N LEU A 62 7.87 17.72 -4.78
CA LEU A 62 8.02 17.88 -3.34
C LEU A 62 7.26 16.80 -2.53
N THR A 63 6.08 16.41 -3.02
CA THR A 63 5.29 15.33 -2.40
C THR A 63 5.99 13.98 -2.56
N ARG A 64 6.55 13.71 -3.75
CA ARG A 64 7.34 12.52 -4.04
C ARG A 64 8.52 12.38 -3.06
N GLU A 65 9.28 13.45 -2.88
CA GLU A 65 10.40 13.49 -1.92
C GLU A 65 9.96 13.24 -0.47
N LYS A 66 8.81 13.82 -0.07
CA LYS A 66 8.26 13.61 1.28
C LYS A 66 7.85 12.16 1.51
N LEU A 67 7.20 11.55 0.53
CA LEU A 67 6.81 10.13 0.59
C LEU A 67 8.04 9.21 0.59
N ALA A 68 9.03 9.51 -0.24
CA ALA A 68 10.29 8.77 -0.26
C ALA A 68 10.99 8.78 1.12
N ARG A 69 11.09 9.96 1.75
CA ARG A 69 11.62 10.06 3.12
C ARG A 69 10.78 9.32 4.15
N PHE A 70 9.45 9.36 4.00
CA PHE A 70 8.53 8.67 4.91
C PHE A 70 8.66 7.16 4.83
N LEU A 71 8.87 6.61 3.62
CA LEU A 71 9.02 5.17 3.37
C LEU A 71 10.46 4.67 3.45
N GLY A 72 11.45 5.58 3.56
CA GLY A 72 12.87 5.22 3.62
C GLY A 72 13.45 4.76 2.28
N VAL A 73 12.92 5.27 1.15
CA VAL A 73 13.32 4.94 -0.23
C VAL A 73 13.80 6.18 -0.99
N ALA A 74 14.29 6.02 -2.21
CA ALA A 74 14.67 7.13 -3.10
C ALA A 74 13.43 7.73 -3.80
N ALA A 75 13.51 9.00 -4.22
CA ALA A 75 12.37 9.68 -4.83
C ALA A 75 11.97 9.07 -6.20
N ASP A 76 12.94 8.55 -6.94
CA ASP A 76 12.72 7.87 -8.23
C ASP A 76 12.10 6.47 -8.08
N GLU A 77 12.02 5.93 -6.85
CA GLU A 77 11.27 4.72 -6.53
C GLU A 77 9.78 4.97 -6.25
N ILE A 78 9.33 6.24 -6.23
CA ILE A 78 7.92 6.61 -5.97
C ILE A 78 7.19 6.90 -7.28
N ALA A 79 6.09 6.19 -7.53
CA ALA A 79 5.15 6.45 -8.62
C ALA A 79 3.78 6.83 -8.08
N PHE A 80 3.15 7.86 -8.66
CA PHE A 80 1.76 8.20 -8.35
C PHE A 80 0.81 7.47 -9.30
N THR A 81 -0.21 6.85 -8.74
CA THR A 81 -1.28 6.14 -9.45
C THR A 81 -2.64 6.68 -9.01
N LYS A 82 -3.69 6.38 -9.75
CA LYS A 82 -5.05 6.86 -9.42
C LYS A 82 -5.59 6.24 -8.13
N ASN A 83 -5.22 4.99 -7.86
CA ASN A 83 -5.68 4.23 -6.72
C ASN A 83 -4.83 2.96 -6.55
N THR A 84 -5.01 2.27 -5.41
CA THR A 84 -4.29 1.03 -5.10
C THR A 84 -4.54 -0.08 -6.12
N SER A 85 -5.73 -0.16 -6.71
CA SER A 85 -6.02 -1.18 -7.75
C SER A 85 -5.14 -0.98 -8.99
N GLU A 86 -4.92 0.26 -9.42
CA GLU A 86 -3.99 0.55 -10.53
C GLU A 86 -2.56 0.16 -10.16
N SER A 87 -2.09 0.50 -8.94
CA SER A 87 -0.74 0.13 -8.52
C SER A 87 -0.54 -1.39 -8.47
N MET A 88 -1.52 -2.15 -7.96
CA MET A 88 -1.47 -3.61 -7.96
C MET A 88 -1.47 -4.20 -9.38
N ASN A 89 -2.26 -3.63 -10.30
CA ASN A 89 -2.25 -4.05 -11.69
C ASN A 89 -0.92 -3.74 -12.40
N ILE A 90 -0.31 -2.58 -12.10
CA ILE A 90 1.02 -2.25 -12.60
C ILE A 90 2.04 -3.28 -12.09
N ALA A 91 2.05 -3.55 -10.78
CA ALA A 91 2.94 -4.55 -10.18
C ALA A 91 2.76 -5.92 -10.83
N ALA A 92 1.53 -6.44 -10.91
CA ALA A 92 1.24 -7.75 -11.49
C ALA A 92 1.67 -7.87 -12.96
N ASN A 93 1.54 -6.80 -13.75
CA ASN A 93 1.92 -6.83 -15.18
C ASN A 93 3.38 -6.48 -15.44
N ALA A 94 4.08 -5.81 -14.51
CA ALA A 94 5.50 -5.52 -14.62
C ALA A 94 6.38 -6.72 -14.26
N LEU A 95 5.88 -7.65 -13.44
CA LEU A 95 6.61 -8.88 -13.14
C LEU A 95 6.75 -9.76 -14.40
N PRO A 96 7.94 -10.32 -14.68
CA PRO A 96 8.22 -11.10 -15.88
C PRO A 96 7.66 -12.53 -15.77
N LEU A 97 6.40 -12.66 -15.37
CA LEU A 97 5.70 -13.93 -15.17
C LEU A 97 5.30 -14.56 -16.51
N ARG A 98 5.42 -15.87 -16.60
CA ARG A 98 5.18 -16.67 -17.81
C ARG A 98 4.22 -17.82 -17.53
N ALA A 99 3.74 -18.45 -18.59
CA ALA A 99 2.94 -19.68 -18.46
C ALA A 99 3.70 -20.75 -17.67
N GLY A 100 3.04 -21.36 -16.71
CA GLY A 100 3.62 -22.34 -15.78
C GLY A 100 4.14 -21.73 -14.47
N ASP A 101 4.34 -20.41 -14.39
CA ASP A 101 4.71 -19.75 -13.14
C ASP A 101 3.52 -19.70 -12.16
N LYS A 102 3.85 -19.66 -10.86
CA LYS A 102 2.89 -19.60 -9.76
C LYS A 102 3.07 -18.35 -8.91
N VAL A 103 1.97 -17.74 -8.52
CA VAL A 103 1.89 -16.65 -7.54
C VAL A 103 1.12 -17.14 -6.32
N LEU A 104 1.69 -16.98 -5.13
CA LEU A 104 1.01 -17.23 -3.87
C LEU A 104 0.31 -15.95 -3.39
N MET A 105 -0.90 -16.12 -2.93
CA MET A 105 -1.72 -15.05 -2.34
C MET A 105 -2.41 -15.55 -1.08
N ILE A 106 -2.85 -14.64 -0.22
CA ILE A 106 -3.59 -15.01 0.99
C ILE A 106 -5.08 -15.04 0.67
N HIS A 107 -5.75 -16.14 1.03
CA HIS A 107 -7.20 -16.26 0.86
C HIS A 107 -7.93 -15.23 1.73
N GLY A 108 -8.89 -14.51 1.16
CA GLY A 108 -9.63 -13.47 1.87
C GLY A 108 -8.91 -12.11 1.95
N ASP A 109 -7.76 -11.95 1.31
CA ASP A 109 -7.12 -10.64 1.18
C ASP A 109 -7.96 -9.69 0.28
N HIS A 110 -7.59 -8.42 0.23
CA HIS A 110 -8.38 -7.40 -0.44
C HIS A 110 -8.56 -7.73 -1.95
N PRO A 111 -9.78 -7.59 -2.51
CA PRO A 111 -10.07 -7.95 -3.89
C PRO A 111 -9.18 -7.28 -4.94
N ASN A 112 -8.75 -6.02 -4.75
CA ASN A 112 -7.86 -5.34 -5.69
C ASN A 112 -6.50 -6.03 -5.83
N ASN A 113 -5.99 -6.62 -4.74
CA ASN A 113 -4.79 -7.43 -4.75
C ASN A 113 -5.06 -8.73 -5.54
N ALA A 114 -6.12 -9.46 -5.18
CA ALA A 114 -6.46 -10.73 -5.82
C ALA A 114 -6.74 -10.59 -7.33
N TYR A 115 -7.57 -9.64 -7.75
CA TYR A 115 -7.99 -9.52 -9.16
C TYR A 115 -6.84 -9.13 -10.09
N ALA A 116 -5.87 -8.34 -9.63
CA ALA A 116 -4.69 -8.00 -10.42
C ALA A 116 -3.95 -9.26 -10.89
N PHE A 117 -3.71 -10.19 -9.97
CA PHE A 117 -2.99 -11.44 -10.27
C PHE A 117 -3.89 -12.51 -10.91
N LEU A 118 -5.17 -12.62 -10.52
CA LEU A 118 -6.10 -13.55 -11.14
C LEU A 118 -6.24 -13.35 -12.65
N ASN A 119 -6.10 -12.12 -13.14
CA ASN A 119 -6.11 -11.83 -14.57
C ASN A 119 -4.95 -12.49 -15.32
N LEU A 120 -3.83 -12.77 -14.64
CA LEU A 120 -2.65 -13.42 -15.24
C LEU A 120 -2.91 -14.91 -15.57
N ARG A 121 -3.99 -15.50 -15.05
CA ARG A 121 -4.42 -16.86 -15.47
C ARG A 121 -4.62 -16.97 -16.97
N ARG A 122 -5.01 -15.87 -17.63
CA ARG A 122 -5.12 -15.81 -19.11
C ARG A 122 -3.78 -15.99 -19.82
N LYS A 123 -2.67 -15.74 -19.12
CA LYS A 123 -1.29 -15.93 -19.60
C LYS A 123 -0.71 -17.27 -19.18
N GLY A 124 -1.51 -18.16 -18.57
CA GLY A 124 -1.06 -19.46 -18.07
C GLY A 124 -0.36 -19.41 -16.71
N VAL A 125 -0.46 -18.30 -15.97
CA VAL A 125 0.08 -18.19 -14.61
C VAL A 125 -0.91 -18.82 -13.63
N THR A 126 -0.43 -19.66 -12.72
CA THR A 126 -1.23 -20.21 -11.63
C THR A 126 -1.28 -19.22 -10.46
N VAL A 127 -2.47 -19.02 -9.89
CA VAL A 127 -2.64 -18.24 -8.66
C VAL A 127 -3.19 -19.19 -7.59
N GLU A 128 -2.36 -19.45 -6.58
CA GLU A 128 -2.68 -20.27 -5.42
C GLU A 128 -3.03 -19.38 -4.23
N PHE A 129 -4.16 -19.67 -3.58
CA PHE A 129 -4.56 -18.98 -2.37
C PHE A 129 -4.24 -19.81 -1.14
N VAL A 130 -3.29 -19.33 -0.35
CA VAL A 130 -2.93 -19.91 0.94
C VAL A 130 -4.00 -19.53 1.97
N PRO A 131 -4.51 -20.47 2.79
CA PRO A 131 -5.48 -20.16 3.83
C PRO A 131 -4.98 -19.05 4.77
N MET A 132 -5.85 -18.09 5.08
CA MET A 132 -5.55 -17.06 6.07
C MET A 132 -5.59 -17.70 7.48
N THR A 133 -4.52 -17.52 8.23
CA THR A 133 -4.44 -17.82 9.65
C THR A 133 -4.30 -16.51 10.43
N GLU A 134 -4.37 -16.56 11.77
CA GLU A 134 -4.16 -15.36 12.60
C GLU A 134 -2.77 -14.76 12.42
N ILE A 135 -1.79 -15.57 12.11
CA ILE A 135 -0.41 -15.17 11.84
C ILE A 135 0.00 -15.72 10.47
N VAL A 136 0.30 -14.83 9.54
CA VAL A 136 0.96 -15.19 8.28
C VAL A 136 2.40 -14.67 8.33
N ASN A 137 3.34 -15.58 8.15
CA ASN A 137 4.79 -15.34 8.19
C ASN A 137 5.51 -16.27 7.20
N ALA A 138 6.84 -16.26 7.19
CA ALA A 138 7.65 -17.13 6.33
C ALA A 138 7.32 -18.61 6.51
N ASP A 139 7.18 -19.08 7.76
CA ASP A 139 6.97 -20.50 8.03
C ASP A 139 5.62 -21.00 7.53
N SER A 140 4.58 -20.15 7.58
CA SER A 140 3.25 -20.49 7.06
C SER A 140 3.20 -20.56 5.53
N LEU A 141 4.08 -19.82 4.84
CA LEU A 141 4.13 -19.76 3.37
C LEU A 141 5.10 -20.78 2.76
N ARG A 142 6.18 -21.12 3.47
CA ARG A 142 7.23 -22.03 2.98
C ARG A 142 6.70 -23.36 2.42
N PRO A 143 5.70 -24.05 3.02
CA PRO A 143 5.16 -25.31 2.48
C PRO A 143 4.46 -25.17 1.13
N HIS A 144 4.06 -23.97 0.75
CA HIS A 144 3.37 -23.67 -0.52
C HIS A 144 4.34 -23.28 -1.64
N ILE A 145 5.62 -23.08 -1.35
CA ILE A 145 6.64 -22.72 -2.32
C ILE A 145 7.17 -23.99 -3.01
N ASP A 146 7.17 -23.98 -4.33
CA ASP A 146 7.75 -25.01 -5.16
C ASP A 146 8.54 -24.41 -6.34
N ALA A 147 9.07 -25.26 -7.23
CA ALA A 147 9.89 -24.85 -8.36
C ALA A 147 9.18 -23.93 -9.38
N SER A 148 7.84 -23.88 -9.35
CA SER A 148 7.05 -22.99 -10.21
C SER A 148 6.76 -21.63 -9.57
N THR A 149 6.94 -21.49 -8.26
CA THR A 149 6.65 -20.26 -7.53
C THR A 149 7.59 -19.15 -7.96
N ARG A 150 7.06 -17.96 -8.28
CA ARG A 150 7.81 -16.77 -8.71
C ARG A 150 7.50 -15.52 -7.92
N ALA A 151 6.33 -15.45 -7.31
CA ALA A 151 5.94 -14.27 -6.55
C ALA A 151 5.04 -14.62 -5.37
N ILE A 152 5.09 -13.77 -4.36
CA ILE A 152 4.13 -13.71 -3.26
C ILE A 152 3.50 -12.33 -3.28
N SER A 153 2.16 -12.23 -3.16
CA SER A 153 1.45 -10.96 -3.03
C SER A 153 0.48 -11.02 -1.86
N MET A 154 0.57 -10.04 -0.95
CA MET A 154 -0.23 -10.00 0.25
C MET A 154 -0.35 -8.58 0.83
N SER A 155 -1.39 -8.35 1.65
CA SER A 155 -1.48 -7.14 2.47
C SER A 155 -0.61 -7.25 3.73
N GLN A 156 -0.06 -6.13 4.21
CA GLN A 156 0.60 -6.07 5.52
C GLN A 156 -0.43 -6.13 6.66
N VAL A 157 -1.58 -5.47 6.47
CA VAL A 157 -2.70 -5.48 7.40
C VAL A 157 -3.97 -5.79 6.62
N THR A 158 -4.77 -6.74 7.07
CA THR A 158 -6.01 -7.15 6.37
C THR A 158 -7.11 -6.12 6.55
N PHE A 159 -7.87 -5.86 5.48
CA PHE A 159 -8.90 -4.81 5.46
C PHE A 159 -10.13 -5.13 6.31
N HIS A 160 -10.46 -6.39 6.50
CA HIS A 160 -11.70 -6.83 7.16
C HIS A 160 -11.53 -7.25 8.61
N ALA A 161 -10.31 -7.68 8.99
CA ALA A 161 -10.04 -8.23 10.32
C ALA A 161 -8.93 -7.47 11.08
N GLY A 162 -8.16 -6.61 10.39
CA GLY A 162 -7.06 -5.86 11.01
C GLY A 162 -5.88 -6.75 11.42
N HIS A 163 -5.78 -7.98 10.93
CA HIS A 163 -4.63 -8.85 11.20
C HIS A 163 -3.39 -8.25 10.57
N ARG A 164 -2.35 -8.06 11.36
CA ARG A 164 -1.04 -7.63 10.91
C ARG A 164 -0.16 -8.84 10.67
N PHE A 165 0.31 -8.99 9.43
CA PHE A 165 1.19 -10.07 9.03
C PHE A 165 2.66 -9.69 9.13
N ASP A 166 3.53 -10.68 9.32
CA ASP A 166 4.98 -10.49 9.38
C ASP A 166 5.57 -10.44 7.96
N VAL A 167 5.36 -9.30 7.30
CA VAL A 167 5.85 -9.08 5.93
C VAL A 167 7.37 -9.03 5.84
N GLU A 168 8.08 -8.71 6.93
CA GLU A 168 9.54 -8.69 6.94
C GLU A 168 10.10 -10.11 6.87
N SER A 169 9.53 -11.08 7.61
CA SER A 169 9.92 -12.49 7.50
C SER A 169 9.59 -13.07 6.12
N VAL A 170 8.43 -12.70 5.56
CA VAL A 170 8.06 -13.11 4.19
C VAL A 170 9.00 -12.51 3.15
N GLY A 171 9.39 -11.25 3.29
CA GLY A 171 10.38 -10.62 2.41
C GLY A 171 11.75 -11.32 2.48
N ALA A 172 12.20 -11.72 3.68
CA ALA A 172 13.41 -12.51 3.83
C ALA A 172 13.31 -13.87 3.14
N LEU A 173 12.15 -14.55 3.26
CA LEU A 173 11.87 -15.79 2.53
C LEU A 173 11.88 -15.59 1.02
N CYS A 174 11.31 -14.49 0.53
CA CYS A 174 11.32 -14.17 -0.90
C CYS A 174 12.75 -13.98 -1.42
N ASP A 175 13.60 -13.25 -0.69
CA ASP A 175 15.03 -13.10 -1.03
C ASP A 175 15.74 -14.45 -1.06
N GLU A 176 15.55 -15.28 -0.02
CA GLU A 176 16.15 -16.61 0.07
C GLU A 176 15.78 -17.50 -1.14
N GLN A 177 14.54 -17.39 -1.61
CA GLN A 177 13.98 -18.22 -2.67
C GLN A 177 14.03 -17.56 -4.07
N GLY A 178 14.53 -16.33 -4.18
CA GLY A 178 14.58 -15.58 -5.43
C GLY A 178 13.19 -15.22 -5.98
N LEU A 179 12.23 -14.92 -5.11
CA LEU A 179 10.85 -14.60 -5.44
C LEU A 179 10.60 -13.08 -5.46
N TYR A 180 9.71 -12.64 -6.31
CA TYR A 180 9.17 -11.28 -6.24
C TYR A 180 8.19 -11.16 -5.08
N PHE A 181 8.23 -10.03 -4.39
CA PHE A 181 7.34 -9.76 -3.27
C PHE A 181 6.56 -8.46 -3.48
N VAL A 182 5.22 -8.55 -3.49
CA VAL A 182 4.31 -7.43 -3.67
C VAL A 182 3.49 -7.24 -2.41
N VAL A 183 3.54 -6.05 -1.81
CA VAL A 183 2.89 -5.75 -0.54
C VAL A 183 1.87 -4.63 -0.69
N ASP A 184 0.62 -4.89 -0.32
CA ASP A 184 -0.41 -3.85 -0.14
C ASP A 184 -0.31 -3.32 1.30
N VAL A 185 0.06 -2.04 1.45
CA VAL A 185 0.17 -1.39 2.76
C VAL A 185 -0.98 -0.40 3.02
N MET A 186 -2.07 -0.50 2.26
CA MET A 186 -3.19 0.44 2.34
C MET A 186 -3.79 0.59 3.73
N GLN A 187 -3.87 -0.49 4.51
CA GLN A 187 -4.36 -0.48 5.88
C GLN A 187 -3.26 -0.21 6.92
N ALA A 188 -2.00 -0.26 6.51
CA ALA A 188 -0.84 -0.12 7.37
C ALA A 188 -0.30 1.31 7.40
N ILE A 189 -0.27 1.97 6.23
CA ILE A 189 0.36 3.29 6.07
C ILE A 189 -0.28 4.33 7.00
N GLY A 190 0.56 5.06 7.76
CA GLY A 190 0.10 6.03 8.75
C GLY A 190 -0.39 5.43 10.07
N VAL A 191 -0.60 4.10 10.16
CA VAL A 191 -1.11 3.41 11.36
C VAL A 191 -0.03 2.58 12.04
N VAL A 192 0.77 1.84 11.25
CA VAL A 192 1.92 1.09 11.74
C VAL A 192 3.19 1.56 11.03
N PRO A 193 4.36 1.43 11.66
CA PRO A 193 5.61 1.74 10.98
C PRO A 193 5.78 0.90 9.71
N ILE A 194 6.23 1.56 8.64
CA ILE A 194 6.59 0.92 7.38
C ILE A 194 8.08 1.13 7.18
N ASP A 195 8.82 0.05 7.04
CA ASP A 195 10.21 0.03 6.60
C ASP A 195 10.29 -0.73 5.29
N ALA A 196 10.29 0.01 4.17
CA ALA A 196 10.29 -0.59 2.84
C ALA A 196 11.53 -1.46 2.58
N LYS A 197 12.67 -1.12 3.21
CA LYS A 197 13.92 -1.89 3.08
C LYS A 197 13.86 -3.19 3.87
N ALA A 198 13.35 -3.14 5.11
CA ALA A 198 13.18 -4.34 5.93
C ALA A 198 12.18 -5.33 5.31
N MET A 199 11.13 -4.82 4.65
CA MET A 199 10.16 -5.64 3.91
C MET A 199 10.76 -6.34 2.69
N ARG A 200 11.88 -5.86 2.14
CA ARG A 200 12.50 -6.40 0.92
C ARG A 200 11.50 -6.59 -0.23
N ALA A 201 10.49 -5.73 -0.27
CA ALA A 201 9.42 -5.82 -1.25
C ALA A 201 9.91 -5.34 -2.62
N THR A 202 9.52 -6.05 -3.68
CA THR A 202 9.74 -5.62 -5.07
C THR A 202 8.81 -4.45 -5.40
N PHE A 203 7.56 -4.49 -4.91
CA PHE A 203 6.58 -3.43 -5.04
C PHE A 203 5.80 -3.25 -3.74
N ILE A 204 5.55 -1.99 -3.40
CA ILE A 204 4.65 -1.60 -2.31
C ILE A 204 3.54 -0.75 -2.91
N GLY A 205 2.28 -1.16 -2.71
CA GLY A 205 1.12 -0.39 -3.14
C GLY A 205 0.35 0.20 -1.96
N SER A 206 -0.15 1.44 -2.13
CA SER A 206 -0.96 2.11 -1.11
C SER A 206 -1.89 3.15 -1.70
N GLY A 207 -2.70 3.77 -0.87
CA GLY A 207 -3.46 4.98 -1.11
C GLY A 207 -3.33 5.95 0.05
N SER A 208 -3.89 7.16 -0.08
CA SER A 208 -3.69 8.26 0.87
C SER A 208 -4.94 8.63 1.67
N HIS A 209 -6.03 7.84 1.60
CA HIS A 209 -7.32 8.22 2.19
C HIS A 209 -7.65 7.50 3.52
N LYS A 210 -6.78 6.64 4.02
CA LYS A 210 -7.00 5.84 5.25
C LYS A 210 -6.10 6.24 6.41
N GLY A 211 -4.80 6.09 6.27
CA GLY A 211 -3.84 6.34 7.34
C GLY A 211 -3.34 7.76 7.53
#